data_8533e5ee7a9e36b7087c95c27e227af1
#
_entry.id   8533e5ee7a9e36b7087c95c27e227af1
#
_cell.length_a   1.000
_cell.length_b   1.000
_cell.length_c   1.000
_cell.angle_alpha   90.00
_cell.angle_beta   90.00
_cell.angle_gamma   90.00
#
_symmetry.space_group_name_H-M   'P 1'
#
loop_
_entity.id
_entity.type
_entity.pdbx_description
1 polymer ?
#
loop_
_entity_poly.entity_id
_entity_poly.type
_entity_poly.pdbx_seq_one_letter_code
_entity_poly.pdbx_strand_id
1 'polypeptide(L)'
;MNTQSGAEEVVAETRTWLERAVIGLNLCPFAKPIHLSNRIRYFVSDARSPARLLEALRAELHTMDTADPAQCETTLLIHPHVLTDFADYNDFLQQAEDAVAERGLEGVIQVASFHPRYRFEDAGPDAIENFTNRSPYPMLHLLRESSVERAVATHPDTTAIYRTNIDTLRRLGHEGWRGLWLAEVPQDKSINRKGRKGRRGKA
;
A
#
# COMPACT_ATOMS: atom_id res chain seq x y z
N MET A 1 24.67 12.16 -3.88
CA MET A 1 23.29 11.87 -4.36
C MET A 1 22.34 12.38 -3.29
N ASN A 2 21.38 13.22 -3.66
CA ASN A 2 20.52 13.91 -2.69
C ASN A 2 19.50 12.91 -2.14
N THR A 3 19.48 12.66 -0.83
CA THR A 3 18.57 11.69 -0.17
C THR A 3 17.09 12.00 -0.42
N GLN A 4 16.75 13.26 -0.65
CA GLN A 4 15.38 13.70 -0.93
C GLN A 4 14.91 13.25 -2.33
N SER A 5 15.78 13.30 -3.35
CA SER A 5 15.47 12.81 -4.71
C SER A 5 15.18 11.31 -4.73
N GLY A 6 15.91 10.51 -3.94
CA GLY A 6 15.69 9.07 -3.84
C GLY A 6 14.36 8.70 -3.16
N ALA A 7 13.96 9.44 -2.14
CA ALA A 7 12.66 9.20 -1.47
C ALA A 7 11.47 9.57 -2.37
N GLU A 8 11.57 10.65 -3.15
CA GLU A 8 10.53 11.05 -4.11
C GLU A 8 10.34 9.99 -5.21
N GLU A 9 11.44 9.41 -5.71
CA GLU A 9 11.41 8.31 -6.69
C GLU A 9 10.73 7.05 -6.12
N VAL A 10 11.10 6.64 -4.90
CA VAL A 10 10.47 5.52 -4.20
C VAL A 10 8.96 5.72 -4.03
N VAL A 11 8.53 6.92 -3.66
CA VAL A 11 7.10 7.27 -3.55
C VAL A 11 6.42 7.20 -4.91
N ALA A 12 7.04 7.73 -5.98
CA ALA A 12 6.48 7.73 -7.32
C ALA A 12 6.29 6.30 -7.87
N GLU A 13 7.26 5.42 -7.66
CA GLU A 13 7.17 4.02 -8.06
C GLU A 13 6.12 3.26 -7.25
N THR A 14 6.03 3.53 -5.93
CA THR A 14 5.00 2.93 -5.06
C THR A 14 3.60 3.39 -5.46
N ARG A 15 3.41 4.66 -5.84
CA ARG A 15 2.14 5.17 -6.39
C ARG A 15 1.79 4.49 -7.71
N THR A 16 2.75 4.34 -8.61
CA THR A 16 2.55 3.64 -9.88
C THR A 16 2.11 2.19 -9.66
N TRP A 17 2.73 1.49 -8.70
CA TRP A 17 2.30 0.15 -8.30
C TRP A 17 0.87 0.15 -7.74
N LEU A 18 0.54 1.06 -6.83
CA LEU A 18 -0.79 1.16 -6.26
C LEU A 18 -1.85 1.39 -7.36
N GLU A 19 -1.59 2.31 -8.30
CA GLU A 19 -2.52 2.69 -9.35
C GLU A 19 -2.69 1.58 -10.41
N ARG A 20 -1.60 0.96 -10.86
CA ARG A 20 -1.64 -0.01 -11.96
C ARG A 20 -1.98 -1.42 -11.49
N ALA A 21 -1.38 -1.87 -10.40
CA ALA A 21 -1.60 -3.21 -9.89
C ALA A 21 -2.77 -3.25 -8.90
N VAL A 22 -2.69 -2.56 -7.76
CA VAL A 22 -3.68 -2.72 -6.69
C VAL A 22 -5.05 -2.21 -7.12
N ILE A 23 -5.11 -0.99 -7.69
CA ILE A 23 -6.36 -0.37 -8.13
C ILE A 23 -6.74 -0.85 -9.53
N GLY A 24 -5.78 -0.88 -10.47
CA GLY A 24 -6.02 -1.24 -11.86
C GLY A 24 -6.52 -2.66 -12.05
N LEU A 25 -6.03 -3.62 -11.28
CA LEU A 25 -6.50 -5.00 -11.26
C LEU A 25 -7.60 -5.26 -10.22
N ASN A 26 -7.99 -4.22 -9.46
CA ASN A 26 -8.97 -4.32 -8.37
C ASN A 26 -8.60 -5.37 -7.31
N LEU A 27 -7.29 -5.48 -6.98
CA LEU A 27 -6.81 -6.42 -5.95
C LEU A 27 -7.28 -6.00 -4.55
N CYS A 28 -7.51 -4.70 -4.34
CA CYS A 28 -8.10 -4.16 -3.12
C CYS A 28 -9.20 -3.15 -3.50
N PRO A 29 -10.48 -3.51 -3.36
CA PRO A 29 -11.59 -2.63 -3.75
C PRO A 29 -11.65 -1.34 -2.93
N PHE A 30 -10.99 -1.31 -1.78
CA PHE A 30 -10.98 -0.17 -0.86
C PHE A 30 -9.86 0.84 -1.14
N ALA A 31 -8.83 0.45 -1.89
CA ALA A 31 -7.67 1.29 -2.15
C ALA A 31 -8.03 2.54 -2.97
N LYS A 32 -8.89 2.40 -3.98
CA LYS A 32 -9.23 3.50 -4.90
C LYS A 32 -9.88 4.71 -4.22
N PRO A 33 -10.91 4.60 -3.36
CA PRO A 33 -11.49 5.74 -2.66
C PRO A 33 -10.49 6.48 -1.77
N ILE A 34 -9.63 5.75 -1.05
CA ILE A 34 -8.63 6.32 -0.16
C ILE A 34 -7.54 7.06 -0.96
N HIS A 35 -7.09 6.45 -2.06
CA HIS A 35 -6.13 7.07 -2.98
C HIS A 35 -6.67 8.38 -3.58
N LEU A 36 -7.89 8.37 -4.12
CA LEU A 36 -8.51 9.56 -4.74
C LEU A 36 -8.77 10.70 -3.73
N SER A 37 -8.94 10.38 -2.45
CA SER A 37 -9.12 11.38 -1.39
C SER A 37 -7.80 11.85 -0.77
N ASN A 38 -6.64 11.41 -1.28
CA ASN A 38 -5.30 11.74 -0.79
C ASN A 38 -5.09 11.44 0.71
N ARG A 39 -5.69 10.36 1.23
CA ARG A 39 -5.60 9.97 2.63
C ARG A 39 -4.58 8.85 2.90
N ILE A 40 -3.72 8.56 1.92
CA ILE A 40 -2.59 7.63 2.07
C ILE A 40 -1.34 8.43 2.41
N ARG A 41 -0.76 8.14 3.57
CA ARG A 41 0.56 8.64 3.94
C ARG A 41 1.64 7.71 3.37
N TYR A 42 2.56 8.26 2.60
CA TYR A 42 3.75 7.55 2.11
C TYR A 42 4.92 8.02 2.96
N PHE A 43 5.49 7.13 3.76
CA PHE A 43 6.68 7.41 4.56
C PHE A 43 7.82 6.50 4.10
N VAL A 44 8.89 7.09 3.58
CA VAL A 44 10.09 6.36 3.16
C VAL A 44 11.11 6.43 4.28
N SER A 45 11.43 5.26 4.86
CA SER A 45 12.42 5.12 5.91
C SER A 45 13.82 4.99 5.32
N ASP A 46 14.78 5.70 5.88
CA ASP A 46 16.21 5.56 5.59
C ASP A 46 16.90 4.49 6.47
N ALA A 47 16.14 3.74 7.26
CA ALA A 47 16.62 2.69 8.14
C ALA A 47 17.46 1.67 7.37
N ARG A 48 18.61 1.31 7.95
CA ARG A 48 19.55 0.31 7.43
C ARG A 48 19.74 -0.86 8.38
N SER A 49 18.95 -0.93 9.43
CA SER A 49 18.90 -2.06 10.37
C SER A 49 17.48 -2.28 10.86
N PRO A 50 17.12 -3.53 11.24
CA PRO A 50 15.80 -3.83 11.80
C PRO A 50 15.45 -2.98 13.02
N ALA A 51 16.41 -2.72 13.91
CA ALA A 51 16.20 -1.88 15.09
C ALA A 51 15.80 -0.45 14.72
N ARG A 52 16.45 0.15 13.71
CA ARG A 52 16.08 1.49 13.21
C ARG A 52 14.73 1.50 12.49
N LEU A 53 14.40 0.41 11.79
CA LEU A 53 13.07 0.28 11.20
C LEU A 53 11.98 0.17 12.29
N LEU A 54 12.25 -0.55 13.36
CA LEU A 54 11.32 -0.66 14.50
C LEU A 54 11.07 0.70 15.17
N GLU A 55 12.12 1.53 15.32
CA GLU A 55 11.97 2.92 15.78
C GLU A 55 11.08 3.74 14.84
N ALA A 56 11.30 3.63 13.53
CA ALA A 56 10.48 4.31 12.53
C ALA A 56 9.02 3.82 12.55
N LEU A 57 8.79 2.51 12.70
CA LEU A 57 7.46 1.93 12.84
C LEU A 57 6.73 2.49 14.07
N ARG A 58 7.39 2.53 15.23
CA ARG A 58 6.81 3.09 16.47
C ARG A 58 6.43 4.57 16.31
N ALA A 59 7.22 5.34 15.58
CA ALA A 59 6.93 6.74 15.27
C ALA A 59 5.72 6.87 14.33
N GLU A 60 5.62 6.04 13.29
CA GLU A 60 4.49 6.05 12.35
C GLU A 60 3.20 5.52 13.00
N LEU A 61 3.26 4.53 13.89
CA LEU A 61 2.13 4.08 14.72
C LEU A 61 1.60 5.24 15.56
N HIS A 62 2.49 6.00 16.22
CA HIS A 62 2.08 7.19 16.99
C HIS A 62 1.45 8.26 16.09
N THR A 63 2.06 8.54 14.96
CA THR A 63 1.55 9.52 13.99
C THR A 63 0.15 9.14 13.53
N MET A 64 -0.06 7.87 13.19
CA MET A 64 -1.34 7.38 12.73
C MET A 64 -2.41 7.36 13.82
N ASP A 65 -2.04 6.99 15.06
CA ASP A 65 -2.94 6.99 16.20
C ASP A 65 -3.50 8.39 16.53
N THR A 66 -2.63 9.41 16.44
CA THR A 66 -2.99 10.81 16.76
C THR A 66 -3.58 11.59 15.59
N ALA A 67 -3.42 11.12 14.36
CA ALA A 67 -3.92 11.80 13.17
C ALA A 67 -5.42 11.64 13.00
N ASP A 68 -6.07 12.70 12.48
CA ASP A 68 -7.46 12.63 12.02
C ASP A 68 -7.59 11.63 10.85
N PRO A 69 -8.45 10.60 10.96
CA PRO A 69 -8.70 9.65 9.87
C PRO A 69 -9.16 10.31 8.57
N ALA A 70 -9.76 11.50 8.63
CA ALA A 70 -10.13 12.27 7.45
C ALA A 70 -8.92 12.81 6.68
N GLN A 71 -7.75 12.89 7.32
CA GLN A 71 -6.48 13.35 6.73
C GLN A 71 -5.53 12.20 6.45
N CYS A 72 -5.45 11.21 7.35
CA CYS A 72 -4.59 10.04 7.22
C CYS A 72 -5.36 8.77 7.60
N GLU A 73 -5.85 8.09 6.59
CA GLU A 73 -6.59 6.82 6.73
C GLU A 73 -5.64 5.64 6.90
N THR A 74 -4.51 5.66 6.19
CA THR A 74 -3.54 4.58 6.15
C THR A 74 -2.14 5.09 5.87
N THR A 75 -1.12 4.35 6.32
CA THR A 75 0.29 4.66 6.09
C THR A 75 1.01 3.51 5.40
N LEU A 76 1.72 3.80 4.33
CA LEU A 76 2.70 2.91 3.72
C LEU A 76 4.09 3.29 4.26
N LEU A 77 4.61 2.52 5.21
CA LEU A 77 5.98 2.62 5.71
C LEU A 77 6.89 1.81 4.78
N ILE A 78 7.57 2.50 3.86
CA ILE A 78 8.42 1.92 2.82
C ILE A 78 9.88 1.93 3.31
N HIS A 79 10.58 0.79 3.22
CA HIS A 79 11.93 0.65 3.75
C HIS A 79 12.89 -0.02 2.76
N PRO A 80 13.32 0.73 1.71
CA PRO A 80 14.04 0.16 0.57
C PRO A 80 15.42 -0.40 0.90
N HIS A 81 16.00 -0.07 2.07
CA HIS A 81 17.38 -0.36 2.42
C HIS A 81 17.57 -1.42 3.52
N VAL A 82 16.50 -1.97 4.05
CA VAL A 82 16.52 -2.97 5.13
C VAL A 82 15.47 -4.04 4.91
N LEU A 83 15.74 -5.26 5.39
CA LEU A 83 14.86 -6.43 5.22
C LEU A 83 14.52 -6.68 3.74
N THR A 84 15.52 -6.60 2.87
CA THR A 84 15.38 -6.85 1.43
C THR A 84 15.36 -8.36 1.10
N ASP A 85 15.75 -9.22 2.04
CA ASP A 85 15.46 -10.64 2.01
C ASP A 85 14.07 -10.92 2.59
N PHE A 86 13.30 -11.82 1.95
CA PHE A 86 11.92 -12.07 2.38
C PHE A 86 11.83 -12.87 3.69
N ALA A 87 12.79 -13.77 3.95
CA ALA A 87 12.78 -14.52 5.21
C ALA A 87 13.04 -13.59 6.40
N ASP A 88 14.10 -12.75 6.31
CA ASP A 88 14.40 -11.74 7.33
C ASP A 88 13.21 -10.76 7.54
N TYR A 89 12.53 -10.38 6.45
CA TYR A 89 11.35 -9.54 6.50
C TYR A 89 10.18 -10.23 7.21
N ASN A 90 9.94 -11.48 6.89
CA ASN A 90 8.87 -12.27 7.49
C ASN A 90 9.10 -12.49 9.00
N ASP A 91 10.35 -12.75 9.41
CA ASP A 91 10.71 -12.87 10.82
C ASP A 91 10.54 -11.56 11.60
N PHE A 92 10.68 -10.40 10.91
CA PHE A 92 10.48 -9.09 11.51
C PHE A 92 9.00 -8.78 11.78
N LEU A 93 8.06 -9.42 11.09
CA LEU A 93 6.61 -9.14 11.24
C LEU A 93 6.14 -9.36 12.68
N GLN A 94 6.68 -10.34 13.40
CA GLN A 94 6.36 -10.51 14.81
C GLN A 94 6.75 -9.29 15.65
N GLN A 95 7.93 -8.69 15.40
CA GLN A 95 8.35 -7.47 16.09
C GLN A 95 7.46 -6.27 15.73
N ALA A 96 6.91 -6.25 14.50
CA ALA A 96 5.97 -5.22 14.10
C ALA A 96 4.61 -5.36 14.83
N GLU A 97 4.12 -6.58 15.01
CA GLU A 97 2.92 -6.87 15.80
C GLU A 97 3.12 -6.56 17.27
N ASP A 98 4.26 -6.95 17.84
CA ASP A 98 4.64 -6.62 19.21
C ASP A 98 4.64 -5.10 19.46
N ALA A 99 5.13 -4.31 18.47
CA ALA A 99 5.14 -2.85 18.57
C ALA A 99 3.72 -2.24 18.55
N VAL A 100 2.76 -2.84 17.87
CA VAL A 100 1.34 -2.46 17.93
C VAL A 100 0.78 -2.76 19.32
N ALA A 101 1.04 -3.96 19.85
CA ALA A 101 0.58 -4.39 21.18
C ALA A 101 1.20 -3.54 22.31
N GLU A 102 2.51 -3.26 22.29
CA GLU A 102 3.21 -2.40 23.25
C GLU A 102 2.61 -1.00 23.36
N ARG A 103 1.98 -0.50 22.29
CA ARG A 103 1.31 0.80 22.27
C ARG A 103 -0.18 0.72 22.63
N GLY A 104 -0.72 -0.47 22.91
CA GLY A 104 -2.14 -0.68 23.16
C GLY A 104 -3.02 -0.41 21.93
N LEU A 105 -2.49 -0.64 20.72
CA LEU A 105 -3.19 -0.38 19.46
C LEU A 105 -3.78 -1.65 18.82
N GLU A 106 -3.78 -2.77 19.55
CA GLU A 106 -4.49 -3.98 19.14
C GLU A 106 -6.00 -3.68 18.97
N GLY A 107 -6.58 -4.14 17.87
CA GLY A 107 -7.97 -3.80 17.53
C GLY A 107 -8.17 -2.35 17.02
N VAL A 108 -7.11 -1.55 16.91
CA VAL A 108 -7.14 -0.17 16.39
C VAL A 108 -6.36 -0.04 15.10
N ILE A 109 -5.13 -0.57 15.07
CA ILE A 109 -4.26 -0.56 13.91
C ILE A 109 -3.73 -1.97 13.67
N GLN A 110 -3.82 -2.43 12.42
CA GLN A 110 -3.19 -3.67 11.97
C GLN A 110 -2.06 -3.39 10.98
N VAL A 111 -1.11 -4.32 10.89
CA VAL A 111 0.00 -4.27 9.93
C VAL A 111 -0.23 -5.30 8.83
N ALA A 112 -0.34 -4.86 7.60
CA ALA A 112 -0.32 -5.74 6.43
C ALA A 112 1.07 -5.71 5.77
N SER A 113 1.51 -6.86 5.27
CA SER A 113 2.86 -7.08 4.75
C SER A 113 2.90 -7.08 3.23
N PHE A 114 3.88 -6.33 2.66
CA PHE A 114 4.18 -6.31 1.23
C PHE A 114 5.69 -6.36 1.00
N HIS A 115 6.11 -7.18 0.03
CA HIS A 115 7.54 -7.35 -0.25
C HIS A 115 7.78 -7.70 -1.73
N PRO A 116 8.88 -7.26 -2.38
CA PRO A 116 9.17 -7.61 -3.78
C PRO A 116 9.23 -9.11 -4.06
N ARG A 117 9.66 -9.89 -3.07
CA ARG A 117 9.75 -11.36 -3.12
C ARG A 117 8.75 -12.05 -2.20
N TYR A 118 7.59 -11.43 -1.98
CA TYR A 118 6.54 -12.01 -1.14
C TYR A 118 6.19 -13.44 -1.59
N ARG A 119 6.00 -14.33 -0.63
CA ARG A 119 5.63 -15.72 -0.86
C ARG A 119 4.68 -16.20 0.24
N PHE A 120 3.53 -16.73 -0.15
CA PHE A 120 2.68 -17.46 0.76
C PHE A 120 3.29 -18.81 1.14
N GLU A 121 2.99 -19.30 2.33
CA GLU A 121 3.56 -20.53 2.89
C GLU A 121 3.36 -21.74 1.96
N ASP A 122 2.15 -21.90 1.42
CA ASP A 122 1.77 -23.01 0.55
C ASP A 122 2.04 -22.74 -0.94
N ALA A 123 2.68 -21.64 -1.30
CA ALA A 123 2.93 -21.26 -2.68
C ALA A 123 4.41 -21.40 -3.06
N GLY A 124 4.68 -21.89 -4.28
CA GLY A 124 6.03 -21.87 -4.85
C GLY A 124 6.54 -20.44 -5.06
N PRO A 125 7.87 -20.23 -5.17
CA PRO A 125 8.45 -18.90 -5.30
C PRO A 125 7.93 -18.13 -6.53
N ASP A 126 7.60 -18.83 -7.61
CA ASP A 126 7.11 -18.24 -8.86
C ASP A 126 5.59 -18.32 -9.01
N ALA A 127 4.86 -18.74 -7.96
CA ALA A 127 3.41 -18.80 -8.01
C ALA A 127 2.83 -17.39 -8.19
N ILE A 128 1.91 -17.25 -9.15
CA ILE A 128 1.32 -15.96 -9.52
C ILE A 128 0.48 -15.37 -8.37
N GLU A 129 -0.03 -16.20 -7.49
CA GLU A 129 -0.79 -15.81 -6.30
C GLU A 129 0.02 -14.91 -5.36
N ASN A 130 1.34 -15.08 -5.29
CA ASN A 130 2.23 -14.27 -4.48
C ASN A 130 2.17 -12.78 -4.86
N PHE A 131 1.78 -12.49 -6.10
CA PHE A 131 1.75 -11.13 -6.64
C PHE A 131 0.64 -10.26 -6.04
N THR A 132 -0.31 -10.84 -5.32
CA THR A 132 -1.27 -10.06 -4.52
C THR A 132 -0.58 -9.19 -3.47
N ASN A 133 0.55 -9.67 -2.91
CA ASN A 133 1.33 -8.99 -1.87
C ASN A 133 2.72 -8.56 -2.35
N ARG A 134 3.04 -8.71 -3.64
CA ARG A 134 4.28 -8.18 -4.20
C ARG A 134 4.19 -6.70 -4.48
N SER A 135 5.20 -5.98 -4.02
CA SER A 135 5.34 -4.52 -4.12
C SER A 135 6.73 -4.15 -4.67
N PRO A 136 6.97 -2.92 -5.14
CA PRO A 136 8.29 -2.51 -5.65
C PRO A 136 9.37 -2.51 -4.57
N TYR A 137 9.01 -2.25 -3.32
CA TYR A 137 9.89 -2.21 -2.16
C TYR A 137 9.30 -2.98 -0.99
N PRO A 138 10.13 -3.46 -0.04
CA PRO A 138 9.61 -3.94 1.23
C PRO A 138 8.87 -2.81 1.95
N MET A 139 7.67 -3.09 2.46
CA MET A 139 6.87 -2.10 3.17
C MET A 139 5.95 -2.74 4.21
N LEU A 140 5.66 -2.00 5.26
CA LEU A 140 4.63 -2.29 6.24
C LEU A 140 3.46 -1.34 5.97
N HIS A 141 2.29 -1.89 5.77
CA HIS A 141 1.07 -1.14 5.52
C HIS A 141 0.25 -1.06 6.80
N LEU A 142 0.21 0.12 7.41
CA LEU A 142 -0.55 0.37 8.63
C LEU A 142 -1.99 0.73 8.26
N LEU A 143 -2.95 -0.02 8.78
CA LEU A 143 -4.38 0.09 8.48
C LEU A 143 -5.17 0.33 9.76
N ARG A 144 -6.14 1.25 9.74
CA ARG A 144 -7.12 1.36 10.82
C ARG A 144 -8.11 0.21 10.72
N GLU A 145 -8.26 -0.56 11.81
CA GLU A 145 -9.20 -1.69 11.82
C GLU A 145 -10.64 -1.25 11.57
N SER A 146 -11.06 -0.12 12.12
CA SER A 146 -12.39 0.45 11.84
C SER A 146 -12.65 0.73 10.34
N SER A 147 -11.59 0.98 9.57
CA SER A 147 -11.70 1.17 8.12
C SER A 147 -11.80 -0.15 7.38
N VAL A 148 -11.06 -1.16 7.85
CA VAL A 148 -11.16 -2.53 7.35
C VAL A 148 -12.55 -3.10 7.63
N GLU A 149 -13.08 -2.92 8.85
CA GLU A 149 -14.43 -3.36 9.22
C GLU A 149 -15.51 -2.73 8.34
N ARG A 150 -15.46 -1.41 8.12
CA ARG A 150 -16.38 -0.73 7.19
C ARG A 150 -16.28 -1.26 5.78
N ALA A 151 -15.08 -1.57 5.37
CA ALA A 151 -14.80 -2.15 4.07
C ALA A 151 -15.39 -3.55 3.94
N VAL A 152 -15.17 -4.40 4.93
CA VAL A 152 -15.75 -5.77 5.01
C VAL A 152 -17.27 -5.72 5.10
N ALA A 153 -17.85 -4.78 5.83
CA ALA A 153 -19.29 -4.62 5.93
C ALA A 153 -19.97 -4.34 4.58
N THR A 154 -19.26 -3.66 3.67
CA THR A 154 -19.74 -3.42 2.28
C THR A 154 -19.46 -4.57 1.32
N HIS A 155 -18.52 -5.47 1.69
CA HIS A 155 -18.14 -6.65 0.91
C HIS A 155 -18.00 -7.84 1.86
N PRO A 156 -19.11 -8.44 2.29
CA PRO A 156 -19.11 -9.41 3.40
C PRO A 156 -18.35 -10.71 3.09
N ASP A 157 -18.08 -11.03 1.83
CA ASP A 157 -17.29 -12.20 1.45
C ASP A 157 -15.83 -11.82 1.12
N THR A 158 -14.99 -11.69 2.16
CA THR A 158 -13.55 -11.46 2.02
C THR A 158 -12.84 -12.62 1.33
N THR A 159 -13.38 -13.86 1.46
CA THR A 159 -12.87 -15.04 0.77
C THR A 159 -13.09 -14.92 -0.74
N ALA A 160 -14.19 -14.30 -1.18
CA ALA A 160 -14.42 -14.01 -2.59
C ALA A 160 -13.42 -13.00 -3.14
N ILE A 161 -13.00 -11.99 -2.35
CA ILE A 161 -11.94 -11.04 -2.78
C ILE A 161 -10.65 -11.80 -3.06
N TYR A 162 -10.22 -12.66 -2.13
CA TYR A 162 -9.00 -13.46 -2.30
C TYR A 162 -9.07 -14.36 -3.55
N ARG A 163 -10.17 -15.08 -3.74
CA ARG A 163 -10.37 -15.94 -4.93
C ARG A 163 -10.37 -15.13 -6.22
N THR A 164 -11.05 -13.99 -6.24
CA THR A 164 -11.08 -13.08 -7.39
C THR A 164 -9.71 -12.55 -7.73
N ASN A 165 -8.88 -12.23 -6.72
CA ASN A 165 -7.51 -11.80 -6.92
C ASN A 165 -6.67 -12.89 -7.58
N ILE A 166 -6.75 -14.14 -7.08
CA ILE A 166 -6.05 -15.28 -7.68
C ILE A 166 -6.48 -15.48 -9.14
N ASP A 167 -7.79 -15.49 -9.41
CA ASP A 167 -8.31 -15.68 -10.78
C ASP A 167 -7.88 -14.52 -11.71
N THR A 168 -7.84 -13.30 -11.19
CA THR A 168 -7.37 -12.14 -11.95
C THR A 168 -5.89 -12.26 -12.29
N LEU A 169 -5.05 -12.64 -11.32
CA LEU A 169 -3.62 -12.81 -11.53
C LEU A 169 -3.31 -14.01 -12.44
N ARG A 170 -4.04 -15.12 -12.32
CA ARG A 170 -3.90 -16.29 -13.20
C ARG A 170 -4.23 -15.94 -14.65
N ARG A 171 -5.30 -15.17 -14.89
CA ARG A 171 -5.65 -14.68 -16.23
C ARG A 171 -4.63 -13.71 -16.79
N LEU A 172 -4.09 -12.82 -15.94
CA LEU A 172 -3.07 -11.86 -16.32
C LEU A 172 -1.75 -12.53 -16.67
N GLY A 173 -1.33 -13.51 -15.87
CA GLY A 173 -0.06 -14.21 -15.97
C GLY A 173 1.17 -13.30 -15.73
N HIS A 174 2.36 -13.90 -15.74
CA HIS A 174 3.60 -13.16 -15.51
C HIS A 174 3.91 -12.13 -16.60
N GLU A 175 3.53 -12.39 -17.84
CA GLU A 175 3.72 -11.44 -18.95
C GLU A 175 2.83 -10.22 -18.79
N GLY A 176 1.55 -10.42 -18.48
CA GLY A 176 0.63 -9.33 -18.22
C GLY A 176 1.06 -8.49 -17.02
N TRP A 177 1.54 -9.14 -15.93
CA TRP A 177 2.09 -8.41 -14.79
C TRP A 177 3.28 -7.53 -15.17
N ARG A 178 4.24 -8.06 -15.94
CA ARG A 178 5.36 -7.26 -16.45
C ARG A 178 4.91 -6.13 -17.34
N GLY A 179 3.87 -6.35 -18.13
CA GLY A 179 3.27 -5.35 -19.02
C GLY A 179 2.66 -4.15 -18.28
N LEU A 180 2.26 -4.29 -17.01
CA LEU A 180 1.72 -3.18 -16.22
C LEU A 180 2.71 -2.01 -16.10
N TRP A 181 4.00 -2.28 -16.14
CA TRP A 181 5.06 -1.26 -15.97
C TRP A 181 5.44 -0.58 -17.28
N LEU A 182 5.08 -1.16 -18.41
CA LEU A 182 5.38 -0.66 -19.77
C LEU A 182 4.26 0.23 -20.34
N ALA A 183 3.04 0.13 -19.81
CA ALA A 183 1.90 0.92 -20.28
C ALA A 183 1.96 2.36 -19.73
N GLU A 184 1.67 3.36 -20.59
CA GLU A 184 1.42 4.72 -20.11
C GLU A 184 0.19 4.72 -19.18
N VAL A 185 0.24 5.48 -18.09
CA VAL A 185 -0.92 5.66 -17.19
C VAL A 185 -2.01 6.37 -18.00
N PRO A 186 -3.21 5.77 -18.17
CA PRO A 186 -4.32 6.49 -18.76
C PRO A 186 -4.62 7.71 -17.89
N GLN A 187 -4.38 8.91 -18.42
CA GLN A 187 -4.79 10.13 -17.72
C GLN A 187 -6.32 10.14 -17.63
N ASP A 188 -6.83 10.04 -16.41
CA ASP A 188 -8.27 10.18 -16.17
C ASP A 188 -8.69 11.62 -16.54
N LYS A 189 -9.29 11.75 -17.73
CA LYS A 189 -9.78 13.03 -18.28
C LYS A 189 -10.98 13.59 -17.51
N SER A 190 -11.43 12.94 -16.43
CA SER A 190 -12.62 13.34 -15.67
C SER A 190 -12.39 14.51 -14.71
N ILE A 191 -11.13 14.81 -14.34
CA ILE A 191 -10.82 15.82 -13.31
C ILE A 191 -10.88 17.27 -13.84
N ASN A 192 -10.91 17.49 -15.16
CA ASN A 192 -10.74 18.84 -15.75
C ASN A 192 -12.01 19.51 -16.25
N ARG A 193 -13.22 19.09 -15.82
CA ARG A 193 -14.49 19.69 -16.29
C ARG A 193 -15.24 20.59 -15.31
N LYS A 194 -14.69 20.97 -14.17
CA LYS A 194 -15.34 21.91 -13.22
C LYS A 194 -14.53 23.18 -12.93
N GLY A 195 -14.06 23.88 -13.95
CA GLY A 195 -13.26 25.09 -13.74
C GLY A 195 -13.43 26.18 -14.78
N ARG A 196 -14.52 26.22 -15.57
CA ARG A 196 -14.70 27.31 -16.54
C ARG A 196 -16.18 27.63 -16.83
N LYS A 197 -16.86 28.23 -15.85
CA LYS A 197 -18.06 29.08 -16.08
C LYS A 197 -17.77 30.41 -15.42
N GLY A 198 -17.32 31.39 -16.17
CA GLY A 198 -18.12 32.38 -16.82
C GLY A 198 -18.37 33.54 -15.89
N ARG A 199 -17.47 34.53 -15.74
CA ARG A 199 -17.85 35.90 -15.44
C ARG A 199 -17.78 36.67 -16.75
N ARG A 200 -18.93 36.77 -17.43
CA ARG A 200 -19.14 37.89 -18.33
C ARG A 200 -19.85 38.99 -17.54
N GLY A 201 -19.11 40.06 -17.27
CA GLY A 201 -19.65 41.31 -16.80
C GLY A 201 -20.57 41.92 -17.87
N LYS A 202 -21.63 42.54 -17.42
CA LYS A 202 -22.35 43.54 -18.15
C LYS A 202 -21.91 44.90 -17.62
N ALA A 203 -21.52 45.75 -18.59
CA ALA A 203 -21.45 47.19 -18.41
C ALA A 203 -22.80 47.80 -18.01
#